data_83388431a4021744871660b4a6efa2e0
#
_entry.id   83388431a4021744871660b4a6efa2e0
#
_cell.length_a   1.000
_cell.length_b   1.000
_cell.length_c   1.000
_cell.angle_alpha   90.00
_cell.angle_beta   90.00
_cell.angle_gamma   90.00
#
_symmetry.space_group_name_H-M   'P 1'
#
loop_
_entity.id
_entity.type
_entity.pdbx_description
1 polymer ?
#
loop_
_entity_poly.entity_id
_entity_poly.type
_entity_poly.pdbx_seq_one_letter_code
_entity_poly.pdbx_strand_id
1 'polypeptide(L)'
;MPSNHISNEPYHEWLRDVISSKPKLFTHDFNISFSVDSLHLDPWMISDEVLVAYLFERIKEARESGCFKEALEHTDTIEPETDISL
;
A
#
# COMPACT_ATOMS: atom_id res chain seq x y z
N MET A 1 -14.48 -12.64 21.82
CA MET A 1 -14.14 -12.42 21.61
C MET A 1 -14.03 -11.80 21.43
N PRO A 2 -14.02 -11.79 21.36
CA PRO A 2 -13.79 -11.26 21.05
C PRO A 2 -13.58 -10.76 20.63
N SER A 3 -13.58 -10.67 20.61
CA SER A 3 -13.26 -10.33 20.25
C SER A 3 -13.08 -9.78 19.79
N ASN A 4 -13.17 -9.63 19.85
CA ASN A 4 -12.95 -9.20 19.40
C ASN A 4 -12.61 -8.62 18.76
N HIS A 5 -12.57 -8.35 18.58
CA HIS A 5 -12.29 -7.83 17.97
C HIS A 5 -11.70 -7.73 16.94
N ILE A 6 -11.13 -7.89 16.98
CA ILE A 6 -10.11 -8.06 15.96
C ILE A 6 -10.55 -9.00 14.88
N SER A 7 -11.26 -9.92 15.27
CA SER A 7 -11.81 -10.88 14.32
C SER A 7 -12.67 -10.20 13.28
N ASN A 8 -12.97 -8.93 13.46
CA ASN A 8 -13.79 -8.20 12.51
C ASN A 8 -12.99 -7.52 11.43
N GLU A 9 -11.71 -7.69 11.41
CA GLU A 9 -10.90 -7.07 10.38
C GLU A 9 -11.12 -7.77 9.07
N PRO A 10 -11.48 -7.04 8.00
CA PRO A 10 -11.78 -7.67 6.72
C PRO A 10 -10.61 -8.46 6.15
N TYR A 11 -9.42 -7.95 6.35
CA TYR A 11 -8.26 -8.62 5.81
C TYR A 11 -8.00 -9.95 6.50
N HIS A 12 -8.38 -10.05 7.75
CA HIS A 12 -8.23 -11.28 8.50
C HIS A 12 -9.15 -12.37 7.96
N GLU A 13 -10.37 -12.00 7.64
CA GLU A 13 -11.31 -12.94 7.03
C GLU A 13 -10.83 -13.36 5.66
N TRP A 14 -10.29 -12.43 4.92
CA TRP A 14 -9.76 -12.72 3.60
C TRP A 14 -8.65 -13.76 3.68
N LEU A 15 -7.77 -13.63 4.66
CA LEU A 15 -6.69 -14.60 4.85
C LEU A 15 -7.21 -15.98 5.17
N ARG A 16 -8.26 -16.05 5.96
CA ARG A 16 -8.84 -17.33 6.29
C ARG A 16 -9.41 -18.03 5.06
N ASP A 17 -10.07 -17.28 4.20
CA ASP A 17 -10.60 -17.85 2.97
C ASP A 17 -9.49 -18.35 2.08
N VAL A 18 -8.41 -17.59 2.01
CA VAL A 18 -7.26 -17.99 1.21
C VAL A 18 -6.72 -19.32 1.70
N ILE A 19 -6.59 -19.46 3.01
CA ILE A 19 -6.04 -20.67 3.59
C ILE A 19 -6.95 -21.86 3.34
N SER A 20 -8.25 -21.69 3.52
CA SER A 20 -9.16 -22.82 3.42
C SER A 20 -9.29 -23.33 2.00
N SER A 21 -9.18 -22.46 1.00
CA SER A 21 -9.34 -22.91 -0.38
C SER A 21 -8.02 -23.17 -1.06
N LYS A 22 -6.93 -23.01 -0.33
CA LYS A 22 -5.56 -23.23 -0.86
C LYS A 22 -5.29 -22.42 -2.11
N PRO A 23 -5.67 -21.16 -2.14
CA PRO A 23 -5.38 -20.34 -3.30
C PRO A 23 -3.93 -19.88 -3.26
N LYS A 24 -3.52 -19.23 -4.32
CA LYS A 24 -2.22 -18.59 -4.39
C LYS A 24 -2.35 -17.17 -3.86
N LEU A 25 -1.30 -16.69 -3.23
CA LEU A 25 -1.22 -15.29 -2.83
C LEU A 25 -0.39 -14.54 -3.86
N PHE A 26 -0.97 -13.50 -4.40
CA PHE A 26 -0.27 -12.66 -5.35
C PHE A 26 0.27 -11.43 -4.63
N THR A 27 1.48 -11.02 -5.00
CA THR A 27 2.07 -9.79 -4.47
C THR A 27 1.97 -8.71 -5.54
N HIS A 28 1.39 -7.59 -5.19
CA HIS A 28 1.22 -6.48 -6.11
C HIS A 28 2.07 -5.31 -5.64
N ASP A 29 2.87 -4.78 -6.53
CA ASP A 29 3.73 -3.64 -6.24
C ASP A 29 3.14 -2.39 -6.82
N PHE A 30 3.11 -1.33 -6.02
CA PHE A 30 2.55 -0.05 -6.42
C PHE A 30 3.52 1.06 -6.10
N ASN A 31 3.49 2.09 -6.92
CA ASN A 31 4.23 3.32 -6.67
C ASN A 31 3.26 4.49 -6.60
N ILE A 32 3.66 5.51 -5.88
CA ILE A 32 2.93 6.76 -5.89
C ILE A 32 3.94 7.87 -6.11
N SER A 33 3.59 8.80 -7.00
CA SER A 33 4.43 9.94 -7.30
C SER A 33 4.01 11.14 -6.47
N PHE A 34 4.97 11.91 -6.02
CA PHE A 34 4.68 13.17 -5.34
C PHE A 34 5.76 14.19 -5.67
N SER A 35 5.41 15.44 -5.53
CA SER A 35 6.30 16.54 -5.85
C SER A 35 6.65 17.30 -4.59
N VAL A 36 7.88 17.79 -4.53
CA VAL A 36 8.36 18.54 -3.38
C VAL A 36 8.98 19.81 -3.90
N ASP A 37 8.55 20.95 -3.35
CA ASP A 37 9.16 22.22 -3.65
C ASP A 37 10.35 22.44 -2.74
N SER A 38 11.46 22.87 -3.30
CA SER A 38 12.69 22.98 -2.55
C SER A 38 13.56 24.07 -3.16
N LEU A 39 14.40 24.67 -2.34
CA LEU A 39 15.40 25.63 -2.82
C LEU A 39 16.69 24.93 -3.23
N HIS A 40 16.77 23.62 -3.07
CA HIS A 40 17.94 22.85 -3.46
C HIS A 40 17.79 22.36 -4.89
N LEU A 41 18.85 22.52 -5.66
CA LEU A 41 18.88 21.95 -6.99
C LEU A 41 18.97 20.44 -6.94
N ASP A 42 19.73 19.93 -5.98
CA ASP A 42 19.91 18.49 -5.80
C ASP A 42 18.78 17.94 -4.94
N PRO A 43 17.94 17.06 -5.50
CA PRO A 43 16.79 16.54 -4.74
C PRO A 43 17.20 15.76 -3.48
N TRP A 44 18.41 15.21 -3.47
CA TRP A 44 18.83 14.42 -2.32
C TRP A 44 19.29 15.27 -1.16
N MET A 45 19.29 16.60 -1.32
CA MET A 45 19.53 17.53 -0.24
C MET A 45 18.28 17.84 0.57
N ILE A 46 17.13 17.38 0.11
CA ILE A 46 15.88 17.58 0.84
C ILE A 46 15.87 16.61 2.03
N SER A 47 15.49 17.13 3.21
CA SER A 47 15.50 16.30 4.40
C SER A 47 14.39 15.25 4.35
N ASP A 48 14.60 14.17 5.10
CA ASP A 48 13.60 13.09 5.19
C ASP A 48 12.27 13.61 5.71
N GLU A 49 12.32 14.52 6.71
CA GLU A 49 11.09 15.04 7.29
C GLU A 49 10.24 15.77 6.26
N VAL A 50 10.89 16.54 5.38
CA VAL A 50 10.17 17.26 4.34
C VAL A 50 9.59 16.26 3.33
N LEU A 51 10.38 15.28 2.93
CA LEU A 51 9.89 14.27 1.99
C LEU A 51 8.68 13.52 2.55
N VAL A 52 8.75 13.14 3.81
CA VAL A 52 7.65 12.42 4.44
C VAL A 52 6.40 13.29 4.52
N ALA A 53 6.57 14.56 4.86
CA ALA A 53 5.43 15.46 4.97
C ALA A 53 4.70 15.62 3.64
N TYR A 54 5.46 15.81 2.56
CA TYR A 54 4.86 15.94 1.23
C TYR A 54 4.21 14.65 0.78
N LEU A 55 4.81 13.52 1.12
CA LEU A 55 4.21 12.23 0.77
C LEU A 55 2.87 12.03 1.48
N PHE A 56 2.81 12.35 2.77
CA PHE A 56 1.54 12.23 3.50
C PHE A 56 0.48 13.16 2.92
N GLU A 57 0.85 14.38 2.54
CA GLU A 57 -0.11 15.27 1.90
C GLU A 57 -0.61 14.69 0.59
N ARG A 58 0.26 14.09 -0.17
CA ARG A 58 -0.13 13.46 -1.44
C ARG A 58 -1.15 12.35 -1.20
N ILE A 59 -0.89 11.51 -0.20
CA ILE A 59 -1.80 10.42 0.13
C ILE A 59 -3.14 10.96 0.58
N LYS A 60 -3.11 11.99 1.41
CA LYS A 60 -4.34 12.60 1.92
C LYS A 60 -5.16 13.19 0.79
N GLU A 61 -4.53 13.93 -0.11
CA GLU A 61 -5.22 14.51 -1.25
C GLU A 61 -5.86 13.44 -2.14
N ALA A 62 -5.12 12.38 -2.38
CA ALA A 62 -5.62 11.30 -3.22
C ALA A 62 -6.84 10.64 -2.61
N ARG A 63 -6.83 10.47 -1.30
CA ARG A 63 -7.97 9.87 -0.61
C ARG A 63 -9.18 10.80 -0.62
N GLU A 64 -8.95 12.08 -0.40
CA GLU A 64 -10.04 13.06 -0.35
C GLU A 64 -10.67 13.27 -1.71
N SER A 65 -9.92 13.04 -2.77
CA SER A 65 -10.47 13.19 -4.12
C SER A 65 -11.43 12.06 -4.47
N GLY A 66 -11.40 10.97 -3.73
CA GLY A 66 -12.24 9.81 -4.03
C GLY A 66 -11.67 8.92 -5.11
N CYS A 67 -10.48 9.25 -5.62
CA CYS A 67 -9.85 8.50 -6.71
C CYS A 67 -8.48 8.01 -6.29
N PHE A 68 -8.40 7.42 -5.12
CA PHE A 68 -7.12 7.02 -4.57
C PHE A 68 -6.36 6.09 -5.50
N LYS A 69 -7.04 5.13 -6.10
CA LYS A 69 -6.38 4.16 -6.95
C LYS A 69 -5.76 4.81 -8.20
N GLU A 70 -6.31 5.92 -8.64
CA GLU A 70 -5.77 6.61 -9.81
C GLU A 70 -4.44 7.29 -9.50
N ALA A 71 -4.15 7.52 -8.23
CA ALA A 71 -2.88 8.09 -7.82
C ALA A 71 -1.77 7.05 -7.75
N LEU A 72 -2.13 5.78 -7.83
CA LEU A 72 -1.16 4.70 -7.73
C LEU A 72 -0.79 4.20 -9.11
N GLU A 73 0.48 3.83 -9.25
CA GLU A 73 0.95 3.17 -10.46
C GLU A 73 1.27 1.73 -10.11
N HIS A 74 0.58 0.80 -10.73
CA HIS A 74 0.85 -0.62 -10.52
C HIS A 74 2.06 -0.99 -11.38
N THR A 75 3.11 -1.49 -10.74
CA THR A 75 4.34 -1.76 -11.44
C THR A 75 4.56 -3.24 -11.70
N ASP A 76 4.09 -4.10 -10.82
CA ASP A 76 4.34 -5.52 -10.98
C ASP A 76 3.37 -6.33 -10.15
N THR A 77 3.14 -7.56 -10.60
CA THR A 77 2.38 -8.55 -9.83
C THR A 77 3.19 -9.83 -9.86
N ILE A 78 3.51 -10.33 -8.69
CA ILE A 78 4.32 -11.53 -8.56
C ILE A 78 3.40 -12.69 -8.20
N GLU A 79 3.44 -13.71 -9.03
CA GLU A 79 2.67 -14.92 -8.79
C GLU A 79 3.58 -15.94 -8.09
N PRO A 80 3.14 -16.51 -6.97
CA PRO A 80 3.97 -17.50 -6.28
C PRO A 80 4.12 -18.74 -7.14
N GLU A 81 5.27 -19.38 -7.03
CA GLU A 81 5.54 -20.60 -7.79
C GLU A 81 4.78 -21.77 -7.23
N THR A 82 4.55 -21.76 -5.94
CA THR A 82 3.85 -22.86 -5.29
C THR A 82 2.71 -22.31 -4.47
N ASP A 83 1.76 -23.19 -4.19
CA ASP A 83 0.66 -22.83 -3.31
C ASP A 83 1.18 -22.53 -1.92
N ILE A 84 0.42 -21.71 -1.20
CA ILE A 84 0.75 -21.39 0.16
C ILE A 84 0.59 -22.65 0.99
N SER A 85 1.63 -22.96 1.72
CA SER A 85 1.66 -24.11 2.59
C SER A 85 1.56 -23.65 4.03
N LEU A 86 0.51 -24.00 4.70
CA LEU A 86 0.30 -23.54 6.06
C LEU A 86 0.09 -24.69 7.02
#